data_9cb932e3db3d686c1948333f42e2fdd2
#
_entry.id   9cb932e3db3d686c1948333f42e2fdd2
#
_cell.length_a   1.000
_cell.length_b   1.000
_cell.length_c   1.000
_cell.angle_alpha   90.00
_cell.angle_beta   90.00
_cell.angle_gamma   90.00
#
_symmetry.space_group_name_H-M   'P 1'
#
loop_
_entity.id
_entity.type
_entity.pdbx_description
1 polymer ?
#
loop_
_entity_poly.entity_id
_entity_poly.type
_entity_poly.pdbx_seq_one_letter_code
_entity_poly.pdbx_strand_id
1 'polypeptide(L)'
;MSLNLSLQQIVEQLGGSFTGNPETQIARVGSLALAQAGAISFFSDTKYTTQLNKTAASAVIIKPEHEVLTALPKIITDNPYAYFARVSLLLNPVNKATVGTHVSAVVDSSVNVPASCSIGANAVVEANVVFGKNVVIGAGCIIERNSSIEDNTVLEANVTVKHGCQIGQNCHLFSGCVIGNDGFGYAEEAGEDNTKHWIKIPQIGRVIIHNNVDIGANTTIDRGAIDDTVIEEGVKLDNLIQIAHNCRIGAHTVIAGCTGIAGSAIIGKHCKIGGGAMILGHLSIADNVTISPGSMIMRSINKAGTYTALMPSQEHEAWLKTAANIRHLTQLTDKMKTLEVAIAQLTLQNRSKPSKNK
;
A
#
# COMPACT_ATOMS: atom_id res chain seq x y z
N MET A 1 -18.89 6.27 -23.17
CA MET A 1 -18.85 7.67 -23.70
C MET A 1 -18.09 8.49 -22.69
N SER A 2 -17.03 9.21 -23.08
CA SER A 2 -16.33 10.13 -22.20
C SER A 2 -17.28 11.25 -21.78
N LEU A 3 -17.44 11.48 -20.50
CA LEU A 3 -18.21 12.60 -19.97
C LEU A 3 -17.47 13.89 -20.36
N ASN A 4 -18.18 14.86 -20.91
CA ASN A 4 -17.64 16.17 -21.20
C ASN A 4 -18.35 17.19 -20.29
N LEU A 5 -17.60 17.82 -19.40
CA LEU A 5 -18.12 18.75 -18.41
C LEU A 5 -17.47 20.12 -18.56
N SER A 6 -18.22 21.18 -18.34
CA SER A 6 -17.64 22.50 -18.24
C SER A 6 -16.88 22.69 -16.92
N LEU A 7 -15.95 23.64 -16.88
CA LEU A 7 -15.21 23.98 -15.66
C LEU A 7 -16.15 24.35 -14.52
N GLN A 8 -17.23 25.07 -14.82
CA GLN A 8 -18.28 25.40 -13.89
C GLN A 8 -18.97 24.15 -13.31
N GLN A 9 -19.39 23.21 -14.18
CA GLN A 9 -20.04 21.97 -13.75
C GLN A 9 -19.15 21.10 -12.84
N ILE A 10 -17.83 21.07 -13.09
CA ILE A 10 -16.87 20.37 -12.23
C ILE A 10 -16.85 21.00 -10.82
N VAL A 11 -16.76 22.34 -10.76
CA VAL A 11 -16.73 23.06 -9.47
C VAL A 11 -18.06 22.97 -8.73
N GLU A 12 -19.19 23.02 -9.44
CA GLU A 12 -20.52 22.81 -8.83
C GLU A 12 -20.65 21.43 -8.16
N GLN A 13 -20.05 20.37 -8.73
CA GLN A 13 -20.10 19.02 -8.17
C GLN A 13 -19.05 18.75 -7.09
N LEU A 14 -17.84 19.31 -7.22
CA LEU A 14 -16.70 18.98 -6.36
C LEU A 14 -16.32 20.10 -5.37
N GLY A 15 -16.96 21.27 -5.49
CA GLY A 15 -16.62 22.47 -4.71
C GLY A 15 -15.35 23.16 -5.22
N GLY A 16 -14.89 24.19 -4.47
CA GLY A 16 -13.73 25.00 -4.84
C GLY A 16 -14.14 26.30 -5.55
N SER A 17 -13.16 26.99 -6.10
CA SER A 17 -13.36 28.19 -6.92
C SER A 17 -12.59 28.05 -8.23
N PHE A 18 -12.97 28.82 -9.24
CA PHE A 18 -12.25 28.81 -10.52
C PHE A 18 -12.09 30.24 -11.07
N THR A 19 -11.12 30.41 -11.96
CA THR A 19 -10.94 31.60 -12.78
C THR A 19 -10.80 31.22 -14.25
N GLY A 20 -11.26 32.11 -15.15
CA GLY A 20 -11.30 31.90 -16.59
C GLY A 20 -12.71 31.62 -17.10
N ASN A 21 -12.80 31.13 -18.34
CA ASN A 21 -14.10 30.89 -18.99
C ASN A 21 -14.83 29.69 -18.32
N PRO A 22 -16.02 29.90 -17.69
CA PRO A 22 -16.80 28.84 -17.05
C PRO A 22 -17.19 27.70 -18.00
N GLU A 23 -17.36 27.99 -19.30
CA GLU A 23 -17.73 27.04 -20.33
C GLU A 23 -16.57 26.24 -20.91
N THR A 24 -15.35 26.40 -20.36
CA THR A 24 -14.19 25.60 -20.79
C THR A 24 -14.49 24.11 -20.64
N GLN A 25 -14.52 23.40 -21.77
CA GLN A 25 -14.90 21.98 -21.83
C GLN A 25 -13.74 21.07 -21.44
N ILE A 26 -14.02 20.15 -20.54
CA ILE A 26 -13.08 19.15 -20.01
C ILE A 26 -13.65 17.75 -20.27
N ALA A 27 -12.97 16.98 -21.09
CA ALA A 27 -13.35 15.61 -21.45
C ALA A 27 -12.40 14.54 -20.86
N ARG A 28 -11.23 14.95 -20.36
CA ARG A 28 -10.21 14.03 -19.86
C ARG A 28 -9.25 14.71 -18.89
N VAL A 29 -8.56 13.89 -18.12
CA VAL A 29 -7.40 14.33 -17.34
C VAL A 29 -6.11 14.10 -18.13
N GLY A 30 -5.06 14.86 -17.84
CA GLY A 30 -3.77 14.71 -18.50
C GLY A 30 -2.60 15.22 -17.63
N SER A 31 -1.38 14.73 -17.91
CA SER A 31 -0.19 15.30 -17.28
C SER A 31 0.13 16.67 -17.91
N LEU A 32 0.78 17.58 -17.16
CA LEU A 32 1.17 18.89 -17.69
C LEU A 32 1.96 18.80 -18.99
N ALA A 33 2.85 17.80 -19.10
CA ALA A 33 3.72 17.66 -20.27
C ALA A 33 3.01 17.14 -21.52
N LEU A 34 1.94 16.32 -21.38
CA LEU A 34 1.31 15.62 -22.49
C LEU A 34 -0.16 16.02 -22.71
N ALA A 35 -0.70 16.86 -21.84
CA ALA A 35 -2.08 17.32 -21.97
C ALA A 35 -2.31 18.05 -23.28
N GLN A 36 -3.48 17.82 -23.88
CA GLN A 36 -3.98 18.44 -25.10
C GLN A 36 -5.27 19.20 -24.80
N ALA A 37 -5.78 19.93 -25.76
CA ALA A 37 -7.08 20.60 -25.66
C ALA A 37 -8.18 19.63 -25.19
N GLY A 38 -9.05 20.09 -24.29
CA GLY A 38 -10.07 19.29 -23.61
C GLY A 38 -9.54 18.51 -22.38
N ALA A 39 -8.27 18.63 -22.04
CA ALA A 39 -7.72 18.02 -20.82
C ALA A 39 -7.62 19.03 -19.68
N ILE A 40 -7.84 18.54 -18.44
CA ILE A 40 -7.45 19.24 -17.21
C ILE A 40 -6.23 18.56 -16.59
N SER A 41 -5.27 19.36 -16.13
CA SER A 41 -4.08 18.89 -15.42
C SER A 41 -4.03 19.44 -14.00
N PHE A 42 -2.98 19.13 -13.23
CA PHE A 42 -2.76 19.73 -11.91
C PHE A 42 -1.32 20.20 -11.74
N PHE A 43 -1.15 21.22 -10.90
CA PHE A 43 0.16 21.78 -10.54
C PHE A 43 0.29 21.81 -9.01
N SER A 44 1.21 21.02 -8.47
CA SER A 44 1.42 20.88 -7.02
C SER A 44 2.83 21.23 -6.55
N ASP A 45 3.79 21.43 -7.47
CA ASP A 45 5.20 21.66 -7.12
C ASP A 45 5.86 22.55 -8.17
N THR A 46 6.59 23.57 -7.72
CA THR A 46 7.28 24.57 -8.56
C THR A 46 8.34 23.98 -9.49
N LYS A 47 8.86 22.79 -9.22
CA LYS A 47 9.76 22.08 -10.15
C LYS A 47 9.13 21.79 -11.51
N TYR A 48 7.80 21.82 -11.61
CA TYR A 48 7.05 21.61 -12.84
C TYR A 48 6.64 22.92 -13.56
N THR A 49 7.15 24.09 -13.15
CA THR A 49 6.80 25.39 -13.74
C THR A 49 7.08 25.44 -15.24
N THR A 50 8.15 24.81 -15.71
CA THR A 50 8.46 24.74 -17.14
C THR A 50 7.39 23.99 -17.92
N GLN A 51 6.84 22.90 -17.37
CA GLN A 51 5.76 22.14 -17.97
C GLN A 51 4.45 22.92 -17.91
N LEU A 52 4.17 23.65 -16.81
CA LEU A 52 2.99 24.49 -16.69
C LEU A 52 2.94 25.58 -17.78
N ASN A 53 4.08 26.20 -18.09
CA ASN A 53 4.18 27.26 -19.09
C ASN A 53 4.07 26.75 -20.54
N LYS A 54 4.27 25.46 -20.77
CA LYS A 54 4.25 24.83 -22.11
C LYS A 54 3.04 23.93 -22.35
N THR A 55 2.24 23.68 -21.33
CA THR A 55 1.11 22.74 -21.45
C THR A 55 0.05 23.23 -22.43
N ALA A 56 -0.52 22.30 -23.19
CA ALA A 56 -1.69 22.52 -24.03
C ALA A 56 -3.02 22.13 -23.34
N ALA A 57 -3.01 21.94 -22.01
CA ALA A 57 -4.21 21.68 -21.22
C ALA A 57 -5.21 22.82 -21.34
N SER A 58 -6.51 22.51 -21.37
CA SER A 58 -7.58 23.52 -21.36
C SER A 58 -7.76 24.18 -20.00
N ALA A 59 -7.40 23.49 -18.93
CA ALA A 59 -7.45 24.02 -17.57
C ALA A 59 -6.41 23.34 -16.66
N VAL A 60 -6.11 23.97 -15.52
CA VAL A 60 -5.20 23.42 -14.52
C VAL A 60 -5.78 23.55 -13.11
N ILE A 61 -5.57 22.54 -12.28
CA ILE A 61 -5.89 22.58 -10.85
C ILE A 61 -4.65 23.05 -10.12
N ILE A 62 -4.75 24.11 -9.30
CA ILE A 62 -3.59 24.80 -8.75
C ILE A 62 -3.88 25.32 -7.34
N LYS A 63 -2.83 25.55 -6.54
CA LYS A 63 -2.97 26.19 -5.24
C LYS A 63 -3.16 27.71 -5.36
N PRO A 64 -3.80 28.38 -4.37
CA PRO A 64 -3.95 29.83 -4.36
C PRO A 64 -2.62 30.58 -4.54
N GLU A 65 -1.57 30.16 -3.86
CA GLU A 65 -0.23 30.77 -3.91
C GLU A 65 0.44 30.73 -5.28
N HIS A 66 -0.01 29.84 -6.16
CA HIS A 66 0.52 29.64 -7.50
C HIS A 66 -0.38 30.21 -8.60
N GLU A 67 -1.50 30.82 -8.27
CA GLU A 67 -2.51 31.28 -9.21
C GLU A 67 -1.94 32.18 -10.32
N VAL A 68 -1.00 33.04 -10.00
CA VAL A 68 -0.37 34.00 -10.92
C VAL A 68 0.60 33.36 -11.91
N LEU A 69 0.96 32.10 -11.75
CA LEU A 69 1.95 31.41 -12.59
C LEU A 69 1.40 31.02 -13.98
N THR A 70 0.09 31.12 -14.21
CA THR A 70 -0.51 30.77 -15.49
C THR A 70 -1.75 31.60 -15.79
N ALA A 71 -1.94 31.92 -17.07
CA ALA A 71 -3.16 32.56 -17.57
C ALA A 71 -4.26 31.55 -17.98
N LEU A 72 -3.99 30.24 -17.92
CA LEU A 72 -4.98 29.21 -18.26
C LEU A 72 -6.19 29.29 -17.32
N PRO A 73 -7.39 28.89 -17.81
CA PRO A 73 -8.51 28.58 -16.94
C PRO A 73 -8.05 27.64 -15.82
N LYS A 74 -8.46 27.89 -14.58
CA LYS A 74 -7.92 27.14 -13.44
C LYS A 74 -8.94 26.92 -12.36
N ILE A 75 -8.83 25.77 -11.66
CA ILE A 75 -9.52 25.48 -10.39
C ILE A 75 -8.54 25.71 -9.26
N ILE A 76 -8.96 26.48 -8.26
CA ILE A 76 -8.15 26.88 -7.12
C ILE A 76 -8.54 26.04 -5.91
N THR A 77 -7.57 25.35 -5.30
CA THR A 77 -7.77 24.46 -4.14
C THR A 77 -6.47 24.29 -3.36
N ASP A 78 -6.55 24.07 -2.04
CA ASP A 78 -5.39 23.83 -1.18
C ASP A 78 -4.69 22.49 -1.47
N ASN A 79 -5.42 21.53 -2.03
CA ASN A 79 -4.87 20.20 -2.39
C ASN A 79 -5.16 19.85 -3.87
N PRO A 80 -4.37 20.37 -4.82
CA PRO A 80 -4.57 20.12 -6.25
C PRO A 80 -4.54 18.64 -6.62
N TYR A 81 -3.71 17.83 -5.96
CA TYR A 81 -3.59 16.42 -6.29
C TYR A 81 -4.83 15.61 -5.86
N ALA A 82 -5.36 15.88 -4.68
CA ALA A 82 -6.61 15.23 -4.24
C ALA A 82 -7.82 15.71 -5.08
N TYR A 83 -7.83 16.98 -5.48
CA TYR A 83 -8.88 17.48 -6.36
C TYR A 83 -8.81 16.84 -7.76
N PHE A 84 -7.59 16.68 -8.30
CA PHE A 84 -7.35 15.98 -9.56
C PHE A 84 -7.86 14.53 -9.50
N ALA A 85 -7.62 13.82 -8.40
CA ALA A 85 -8.16 12.47 -8.21
C ALA A 85 -9.69 12.44 -8.27
N ARG A 86 -10.37 13.41 -7.63
CA ARG A 86 -11.85 13.53 -7.69
C ARG A 86 -12.35 13.85 -9.10
N VAL A 87 -11.68 14.74 -9.81
CA VAL A 87 -12.00 15.04 -11.22
C VAL A 87 -11.77 13.80 -12.10
N SER A 88 -10.71 13.04 -11.83
CA SER A 88 -10.44 11.79 -12.56
C SER A 88 -11.58 10.77 -12.39
N LEU A 89 -12.06 10.60 -11.15
CA LEU A 89 -13.21 9.72 -10.88
C LEU A 89 -14.50 10.22 -11.56
N LEU A 90 -14.72 11.54 -11.55
CA LEU A 90 -15.90 12.14 -12.16
C LEU A 90 -15.93 11.93 -13.68
N LEU A 91 -14.79 12.10 -14.34
CA LEU A 91 -14.69 11.97 -15.82
C LEU A 91 -14.57 10.51 -16.30
N ASN A 92 -14.19 9.59 -15.39
CA ASN A 92 -14.02 8.17 -15.71
C ASN A 92 -14.89 7.31 -14.77
N PRO A 93 -16.22 7.41 -14.87
CA PRO A 93 -17.10 6.61 -14.05
C PRO A 93 -16.87 5.11 -14.32
N VAL A 94 -16.77 4.32 -13.27
CA VAL A 94 -16.63 2.87 -13.36
C VAL A 94 -17.92 2.30 -13.98
N ASN A 95 -17.78 1.45 -15.00
CA ASN A 95 -18.91 0.74 -15.57
C ASN A 95 -19.54 -0.14 -14.49
N LYS A 96 -20.84 0.03 -14.28
CA LYS A 96 -21.58 -0.84 -13.35
C LYS A 96 -21.65 -2.25 -13.93
N ALA A 97 -21.32 -3.24 -13.11
CA ALA A 97 -21.52 -4.64 -13.47
C ALA A 97 -23.01 -4.90 -13.73
N THR A 98 -23.28 -5.77 -14.68
CA THR A 98 -24.68 -6.23 -14.92
C THR A 98 -25.14 -7.03 -13.74
N VAL A 99 -26.25 -6.62 -13.11
CA VAL A 99 -26.82 -7.33 -11.97
C VAL A 99 -27.35 -8.72 -12.36
N GLY A 100 -27.31 -9.65 -11.43
CA GLY A 100 -27.75 -11.02 -11.58
C GLY A 100 -26.62 -12.04 -11.54
N THR A 101 -26.98 -13.31 -11.58
CA THR A 101 -26.04 -14.43 -11.53
C THR A 101 -25.83 -14.99 -12.93
N HIS A 102 -24.59 -15.06 -13.38
CA HIS A 102 -24.25 -15.65 -14.66
C HIS A 102 -24.59 -17.15 -14.70
N VAL A 103 -25.07 -17.64 -15.84
CA VAL A 103 -25.55 -19.03 -16.00
C VAL A 103 -24.48 -20.09 -15.69
N SER A 104 -23.21 -19.79 -15.83
CA SER A 104 -22.10 -20.70 -15.49
C SER A 104 -21.55 -20.54 -14.07
N ALA A 105 -22.14 -19.66 -13.26
CA ALA A 105 -21.77 -19.55 -11.86
C ALA A 105 -22.39 -20.69 -11.05
N VAL A 106 -21.66 -21.21 -10.06
CA VAL A 106 -22.14 -22.24 -9.12
C VAL A 106 -22.36 -21.56 -7.77
N VAL A 107 -23.62 -21.46 -7.36
CA VAL A 107 -23.99 -20.85 -6.08
C VAL A 107 -24.74 -21.90 -5.25
N ASP A 108 -24.28 -22.13 -4.02
CA ASP A 108 -24.92 -23.08 -3.11
C ASP A 108 -26.35 -22.62 -2.78
N SER A 109 -27.26 -23.58 -2.65
CA SER A 109 -28.70 -23.34 -2.42
C SER A 109 -29.01 -22.64 -1.10
N SER A 110 -28.11 -22.66 -0.12
CA SER A 110 -28.25 -21.92 1.14
C SER A 110 -27.99 -20.43 1.02
N VAL A 111 -27.41 -19.97 -0.11
CA VAL A 111 -27.00 -18.58 -0.29
C VAL A 111 -28.13 -17.74 -0.87
N ASN A 112 -28.54 -16.72 -0.13
CA ASN A 112 -29.46 -15.71 -0.65
C ASN A 112 -28.67 -14.59 -1.34
N VAL A 113 -28.70 -14.54 -2.68
CA VAL A 113 -28.04 -13.47 -3.48
C VAL A 113 -29.01 -12.29 -3.63
N PRO A 114 -28.73 -11.10 -3.05
CA PRO A 114 -29.57 -9.94 -3.23
C PRO A 114 -29.72 -9.55 -4.72
N ALA A 115 -30.92 -9.11 -5.14
CA ALA A 115 -31.20 -8.76 -6.53
C ALA A 115 -30.32 -7.62 -7.10
N SER A 116 -29.67 -6.85 -6.24
CA SER A 116 -28.71 -5.79 -6.61
C SER A 116 -27.29 -6.29 -6.85
N CYS A 117 -26.99 -7.56 -6.56
CA CYS A 117 -25.67 -8.15 -6.71
C CYS A 117 -25.39 -8.65 -8.13
N SER A 118 -24.11 -8.80 -8.45
CA SER A 118 -23.62 -9.33 -9.71
C SER A 118 -22.65 -10.50 -9.42
N ILE A 119 -22.96 -11.68 -9.95
CA ILE A 119 -22.10 -12.88 -9.83
C ILE A 119 -21.62 -13.26 -11.23
N GLY A 120 -20.31 -13.14 -11.46
CA GLY A 120 -19.67 -13.33 -12.76
C GLY A 120 -19.59 -14.79 -13.20
N ALA A 121 -19.17 -14.99 -14.45
CA ALA A 121 -19.03 -16.33 -15.06
C ALA A 121 -18.03 -17.18 -14.27
N ASN A 122 -18.37 -18.49 -14.12
CA ASN A 122 -17.53 -19.49 -13.44
C ASN A 122 -17.16 -19.13 -11.99
N ALA A 123 -17.85 -18.19 -11.36
CA ALA A 123 -17.69 -17.95 -9.92
C ALA A 123 -18.30 -19.13 -9.14
N VAL A 124 -17.64 -19.50 -8.03
CA VAL A 124 -18.10 -20.54 -7.11
C VAL A 124 -18.38 -19.89 -5.75
N VAL A 125 -19.59 -20.06 -5.25
CA VAL A 125 -20.02 -19.55 -3.94
C VAL A 125 -20.50 -20.74 -3.11
N GLU A 126 -19.76 -21.04 -2.04
CA GLU A 126 -20.07 -22.17 -1.16
C GLU A 126 -21.18 -21.84 -0.14
N ALA A 127 -21.53 -22.84 0.68
CA ALA A 127 -22.63 -22.79 1.62
C ALA A 127 -22.49 -21.67 2.67
N ASN A 128 -23.63 -21.09 3.04
CA ASN A 128 -23.77 -20.09 4.10
C ASN A 128 -22.96 -18.80 3.87
N VAL A 129 -22.59 -18.47 2.64
CA VAL A 129 -22.01 -17.18 2.30
C VAL A 129 -23.08 -16.09 2.41
N VAL A 130 -22.72 -14.96 3.02
CA VAL A 130 -23.64 -13.83 3.22
C VAL A 130 -23.19 -12.65 2.36
N PHE A 131 -24.09 -12.12 1.53
CA PHE A 131 -23.86 -10.94 0.72
C PHE A 131 -24.69 -9.75 1.19
N GLY A 132 -24.04 -8.59 1.25
CA GLY A 132 -24.70 -7.29 1.33
C GLY A 132 -25.29 -6.86 -0.02
N LYS A 133 -25.73 -5.61 -0.11
CA LYS A 133 -26.31 -5.02 -1.33
C LYS A 133 -25.21 -4.57 -2.30
N ASN A 134 -25.51 -4.61 -3.60
CA ASN A 134 -24.64 -4.11 -4.66
C ASN A 134 -23.22 -4.75 -4.69
N VAL A 135 -23.10 -5.97 -4.17
CA VAL A 135 -21.83 -6.72 -4.22
C VAL A 135 -21.59 -7.19 -5.65
N VAL A 136 -20.35 -7.04 -6.12
CA VAL A 136 -19.90 -7.51 -7.43
C VAL A 136 -18.85 -8.60 -7.24
N ILE A 137 -19.16 -9.80 -7.71
CA ILE A 137 -18.25 -10.94 -7.75
C ILE A 137 -17.82 -11.16 -9.19
N GLY A 138 -16.53 -10.95 -9.47
CA GLY A 138 -15.93 -11.11 -10.80
C GLY A 138 -15.90 -12.56 -11.29
N ALA A 139 -15.56 -12.74 -12.54
CA ALA A 139 -15.46 -14.07 -13.13
C ALA A 139 -14.39 -14.93 -12.45
N GLY A 140 -14.66 -16.23 -12.25
CA GLY A 140 -13.72 -17.19 -11.68
C GLY A 140 -13.41 -16.98 -10.20
N CYS A 141 -14.12 -16.09 -9.48
CA CYS A 141 -13.96 -15.94 -8.03
C CYS A 141 -14.40 -17.20 -7.28
N ILE A 142 -13.74 -17.49 -6.16
CA ILE A 142 -14.10 -18.59 -5.25
C ILE A 142 -14.37 -17.98 -3.87
N ILE A 143 -15.59 -18.11 -3.39
CA ILE A 143 -16.00 -17.66 -2.06
C ILE A 143 -16.35 -18.89 -1.24
N GLU A 144 -15.47 -19.25 -0.32
CA GLU A 144 -15.68 -20.43 0.52
C GLU A 144 -16.70 -20.18 1.63
N ARG A 145 -17.22 -21.28 2.17
CA ARG A 145 -18.33 -21.33 3.14
C ARG A 145 -18.17 -20.40 4.34
N ASN A 146 -19.29 -19.93 4.86
CA ASN A 146 -19.41 -19.11 6.06
C ASN A 146 -18.67 -17.75 5.97
N SER A 147 -18.29 -17.31 4.76
CA SER A 147 -17.69 -15.98 4.54
C SER A 147 -18.79 -14.92 4.39
N SER A 148 -18.45 -13.66 4.69
CA SER A 148 -19.36 -12.54 4.48
C SER A 148 -18.70 -11.41 3.69
N ILE A 149 -19.46 -10.81 2.77
CA ILE A 149 -19.04 -9.67 1.93
C ILE A 149 -20.13 -8.61 2.02
N GLU A 150 -19.77 -7.45 2.57
CA GLU A 150 -20.74 -6.40 2.84
C GLU A 150 -20.99 -5.47 1.63
N ASP A 151 -21.87 -4.48 1.84
CA ASP A 151 -22.44 -3.60 0.80
C ASP A 151 -21.37 -2.93 -0.10
N ASN A 152 -21.68 -2.82 -1.40
CA ASN A 152 -20.91 -2.10 -2.41
C ASN A 152 -19.46 -2.61 -2.60
N THR A 153 -19.13 -3.79 -2.10
CA THR A 153 -17.80 -4.39 -2.26
C THR A 153 -17.67 -5.07 -3.60
N VAL A 154 -16.51 -4.87 -4.24
CA VAL A 154 -16.19 -5.39 -5.57
C VAL A 154 -15.02 -6.34 -5.47
N LEU A 155 -15.21 -7.56 -5.92
CA LEU A 155 -14.16 -8.54 -6.17
C LEU A 155 -13.95 -8.66 -7.68
N GLU A 156 -12.76 -8.37 -8.16
CA GLU A 156 -12.41 -8.57 -9.56
C GLU A 156 -12.23 -10.05 -9.90
N ALA A 157 -11.80 -10.36 -11.12
CA ALA A 157 -11.68 -11.75 -11.57
C ALA A 157 -10.68 -12.57 -10.74
N ASN A 158 -10.98 -13.86 -10.52
CA ASN A 158 -10.11 -14.84 -9.88
C ASN A 158 -9.70 -14.50 -8.44
N VAL A 159 -10.47 -13.71 -7.70
CA VAL A 159 -10.27 -13.50 -6.26
C VAL A 159 -10.72 -14.74 -5.51
N THR A 160 -9.91 -15.16 -4.52
CA THR A 160 -10.26 -16.28 -3.63
C THR A 160 -10.45 -15.77 -2.20
N VAL A 161 -11.63 -16.00 -1.64
CA VAL A 161 -11.93 -15.75 -0.23
C VAL A 161 -12.14 -17.09 0.46
N LYS A 162 -11.24 -17.42 1.36
CA LYS A 162 -11.27 -18.68 2.12
C LYS A 162 -12.34 -18.65 3.21
N HIS A 163 -12.72 -19.82 3.69
CA HIS A 163 -13.82 -19.99 4.63
C HIS A 163 -13.75 -19.10 5.86
N GLY A 164 -14.91 -18.59 6.28
CA GLY A 164 -15.09 -17.81 7.50
C GLY A 164 -14.56 -16.38 7.46
N CYS A 165 -13.96 -15.92 6.36
CA CYS A 165 -13.43 -14.57 6.24
C CYS A 165 -14.55 -13.53 6.14
N GLN A 166 -14.28 -12.32 6.62
CA GLN A 166 -15.24 -11.21 6.63
C GLN A 166 -14.65 -10.01 5.88
N ILE A 167 -15.41 -9.47 4.94
CA ILE A 167 -15.01 -8.32 4.13
C ILE A 167 -16.09 -7.24 4.30
N GLY A 168 -15.67 -6.07 4.77
CA GLY A 168 -16.54 -4.92 5.03
C GLY A 168 -17.05 -4.25 3.77
N GLN A 169 -17.66 -3.08 3.97
CA GLN A 169 -18.33 -2.30 2.91
C GLN A 169 -17.33 -1.49 2.07
N ASN A 170 -17.73 -1.22 0.81
CA ASN A 170 -16.97 -0.37 -0.12
C ASN A 170 -15.53 -0.81 -0.31
N CYS A 171 -15.23 -2.09 -0.22
CA CYS A 171 -13.92 -2.65 -0.47
C CYS A 171 -13.74 -2.95 -1.96
N HIS A 172 -12.49 -2.88 -2.44
CA HIS A 172 -12.13 -3.28 -3.80
C HIS A 172 -10.97 -4.27 -3.76
N LEU A 173 -11.24 -5.51 -4.14
CA LEU A 173 -10.26 -6.58 -4.21
C LEU A 173 -9.91 -6.83 -5.67
N PHE A 174 -8.68 -6.52 -6.04
CA PHE A 174 -8.19 -6.65 -7.41
C PHE A 174 -7.85 -8.10 -7.77
N SER A 175 -7.76 -8.35 -9.06
CA SER A 175 -7.68 -9.69 -9.65
C SER A 175 -6.60 -10.57 -9.01
N GLY A 176 -6.95 -11.82 -8.72
CA GLY A 176 -6.03 -12.86 -8.25
C GLY A 176 -5.59 -12.72 -6.79
N CYS A 177 -6.10 -11.77 -6.00
CA CYS A 177 -5.76 -11.73 -4.58
C CYS A 177 -6.40 -12.91 -3.82
N VAL A 178 -5.74 -13.34 -2.73
CA VAL A 178 -6.14 -14.47 -1.90
C VAL A 178 -6.30 -14.01 -0.45
N ILE A 179 -7.51 -14.15 0.09
CA ILE A 179 -7.86 -13.76 1.44
C ILE A 179 -8.10 -14.98 2.31
N GLY A 180 -7.33 -15.13 3.37
CA GLY A 180 -7.51 -16.18 4.36
C GLY A 180 -6.83 -17.52 4.02
N ASN A 181 -5.76 -17.51 3.21
CA ASN A 181 -4.92 -18.68 3.03
C ASN A 181 -4.28 -19.12 4.36
N ASP A 182 -3.95 -20.40 4.50
CA ASP A 182 -3.21 -20.87 5.67
C ASP A 182 -1.85 -20.18 5.77
N GLY A 183 -1.54 -19.62 6.94
CA GLY A 183 -0.22 -19.12 7.26
C GLY A 183 0.84 -20.22 7.34
N PHE A 184 2.11 -19.83 7.35
CA PHE A 184 3.25 -20.75 7.48
C PHE A 184 3.45 -21.13 8.95
N GLY A 185 2.70 -22.13 9.39
CA GLY A 185 2.74 -22.66 10.76
C GLY A 185 3.20 -24.12 10.78
N TYR A 186 4.41 -24.37 11.30
CA TYR A 186 4.98 -25.70 11.44
C TYR A 186 5.76 -25.82 12.75
N ALA A 187 5.63 -26.96 13.44
CA ALA A 187 6.41 -27.34 14.60
C ALA A 187 7.43 -28.41 14.23
N GLU A 188 8.69 -28.25 14.69
CA GLU A 188 9.70 -29.30 14.52
C GLU A 188 9.51 -30.36 15.58
N GLU A 189 9.45 -31.61 15.18
CA GLU A 189 9.38 -32.78 16.07
C GLU A 189 10.47 -33.80 15.73
N ALA A 190 11.05 -34.42 16.73
CA ALA A 190 12.00 -35.50 16.55
C ALA A 190 11.24 -36.84 16.40
N GLY A 191 11.52 -37.58 15.32
CA GLY A 191 11.06 -38.93 15.12
C GLY A 191 11.79 -39.96 16.00
N GLU A 192 11.31 -41.20 16.00
CA GLU A 192 11.88 -42.29 16.81
C GLU A 192 13.36 -42.57 16.52
N ASP A 193 13.80 -42.28 15.29
CA ASP A 193 15.18 -42.45 14.82
C ASP A 193 16.04 -41.16 14.93
N ASN A 194 15.59 -40.18 15.70
CA ASN A 194 16.21 -38.83 15.80
C ASN A 194 16.19 -38.01 14.50
N THR A 195 15.51 -38.44 13.47
CA THR A 195 15.23 -37.58 12.31
C THR A 195 14.25 -36.50 12.69
N LYS A 196 14.46 -35.27 12.18
CA LYS A 196 13.58 -34.15 12.43
C LYS A 196 12.56 -34.05 11.30
N HIS A 197 11.30 -33.82 11.65
CA HIS A 197 10.24 -33.56 10.68
C HIS A 197 9.35 -32.40 11.12
N TRP A 198 8.56 -31.87 10.19
CA TRP A 198 7.70 -30.74 10.42
C TRP A 198 6.24 -31.16 10.51
N ILE A 199 5.59 -30.86 11.63
CA ILE A 199 4.15 -31.04 11.82
C ILE A 199 3.45 -29.74 11.50
N LYS A 200 2.45 -29.78 10.58
CA LYS A 200 1.64 -28.63 10.25
C LYS A 200 0.77 -28.22 11.45
N ILE A 201 0.83 -26.96 11.82
CA ILE A 201 -0.08 -26.34 12.79
C ILE A 201 -1.32 -25.87 12.04
N PRO A 202 -2.53 -26.41 12.33
CA PRO A 202 -3.76 -25.95 11.69
C PRO A 202 -3.97 -24.45 11.92
N GLN A 203 -4.35 -23.74 10.87
CA GLN A 203 -4.65 -22.31 10.92
C GLN A 203 -6.16 -22.16 11.05
N ILE A 204 -6.65 -21.86 12.26
CA ILE A 204 -8.09 -21.88 12.61
C ILE A 204 -8.71 -20.50 12.77
N GLY A 205 -7.91 -19.45 12.80
CA GLY A 205 -8.38 -18.07 12.75
C GLY A 205 -8.90 -17.71 11.33
N ARG A 206 -9.17 -16.48 11.10
CA ARG A 206 -9.71 -15.96 9.83
C ARG A 206 -9.06 -14.62 9.48
N VAL A 207 -9.49 -14.02 8.36
CA VAL A 207 -9.17 -12.63 8.01
C VAL A 207 -10.42 -11.78 8.19
N ILE A 208 -10.24 -10.63 8.83
CA ILE A 208 -11.26 -9.58 8.97
C ILE A 208 -10.74 -8.34 8.24
N ILE A 209 -11.45 -7.93 7.19
CA ILE A 209 -11.21 -6.70 6.43
C ILE A 209 -12.32 -5.73 6.76
N HIS A 210 -11.95 -4.55 7.29
CA HIS A 210 -12.91 -3.49 7.59
C HIS A 210 -13.31 -2.72 6.31
N ASN A 211 -14.06 -1.61 6.48
CA ASN A 211 -14.63 -0.86 5.36
C ASN A 211 -13.57 -0.06 4.57
N ASN A 212 -13.89 0.27 3.32
CA ASN A 212 -13.11 1.17 2.47
C ASN A 212 -11.67 0.70 2.21
N VAL A 213 -11.42 -0.61 2.18
CA VAL A 213 -10.10 -1.22 1.94
C VAL A 213 -9.94 -1.58 0.46
N ASP A 214 -8.78 -1.22 -0.12
CA ASP A 214 -8.40 -1.70 -1.46
C ASP A 214 -7.23 -2.69 -1.33
N ILE A 215 -7.32 -3.82 -2.04
CA ILE A 215 -6.31 -4.88 -2.02
C ILE A 215 -5.88 -5.18 -3.46
N GLY A 216 -4.64 -4.82 -3.79
CA GLY A 216 -4.05 -4.95 -5.11
C GLY A 216 -3.93 -6.39 -5.61
N ALA A 217 -3.71 -6.51 -6.90
CA ALA A 217 -3.68 -7.80 -7.60
C ALA A 217 -2.60 -8.76 -7.03
N ASN A 218 -2.96 -10.04 -6.93
CA ASN A 218 -2.08 -11.11 -6.43
C ASN A 218 -1.52 -10.86 -5.01
N THR A 219 -2.13 -10.00 -4.22
CA THR A 219 -1.81 -9.84 -2.79
C THR A 219 -2.40 -10.99 -2.01
N THR A 220 -1.63 -11.56 -1.08
CA THR A 220 -2.06 -12.66 -0.21
C THR A 220 -2.10 -12.17 1.23
N ILE A 221 -3.23 -12.45 1.91
CA ILE A 221 -3.42 -12.18 3.34
C ILE A 221 -3.74 -13.51 4.00
N ASP A 222 -2.80 -13.99 4.84
CA ASP A 222 -2.97 -15.24 5.54
C ASP A 222 -3.92 -15.09 6.73
N ARG A 223 -4.69 -16.14 7.01
CA ARG A 223 -5.52 -16.22 8.21
C ARG A 223 -4.68 -16.34 9.46
N GLY A 224 -5.20 -15.93 10.58
CA GLY A 224 -4.52 -16.16 11.84
C GLY A 224 -4.42 -17.62 12.21
N ALA A 225 -3.38 -17.96 12.96
CA ALA A 225 -3.19 -19.32 13.45
C ALA A 225 -4.32 -19.72 14.43
N ILE A 226 -4.64 -18.84 15.39
CA ILE A 226 -5.71 -19.00 16.39
C ILE A 226 -6.62 -17.76 16.32
N ASP A 227 -6.06 -16.58 16.59
CA ASP A 227 -6.74 -15.30 16.49
C ASP A 227 -6.79 -14.79 15.03
N ASP A 228 -7.54 -13.74 14.77
CA ASP A 228 -7.72 -13.22 13.42
C ASP A 228 -6.54 -12.37 12.92
N THR A 229 -6.31 -12.37 11.62
CA THR A 229 -5.55 -11.32 10.90
C THR A 229 -6.52 -10.19 10.55
N VAL A 230 -6.15 -8.94 10.87
CA VAL A 230 -7.06 -7.79 10.78
C VAL A 230 -6.50 -6.70 9.88
N ILE A 231 -7.28 -6.27 8.90
CA ILE A 231 -7.01 -5.11 8.04
C ILE A 231 -8.04 -4.03 8.39
N GLU A 232 -7.57 -2.95 9.01
CA GLU A 232 -8.46 -1.89 9.50
C GLU A 232 -8.97 -0.98 8.37
N GLU A 233 -9.93 -0.11 8.71
CA GLU A 233 -10.61 0.76 7.77
C GLU A 233 -9.65 1.62 6.93
N GLY A 234 -9.98 1.80 5.66
CA GLY A 234 -9.31 2.73 4.76
C GLY A 234 -7.89 2.32 4.33
N VAL A 235 -7.44 1.13 4.69
CA VAL A 235 -6.13 0.59 4.29
C VAL A 235 -6.08 0.42 2.77
N LYS A 236 -4.93 0.76 2.17
CA LYS A 236 -4.66 0.57 0.74
C LYS A 236 -3.42 -0.30 0.57
N LEU A 237 -3.61 -1.47 0.02
CA LEU A 237 -2.56 -2.43 -0.31
C LEU A 237 -2.36 -2.45 -1.83
N ASP A 238 -1.14 -2.28 -2.26
CA ASP A 238 -0.74 -2.42 -3.67
C ASP A 238 -0.60 -3.91 -4.05
N ASN A 239 -0.09 -4.19 -5.22
CA ASN A 239 0.03 -5.52 -5.80
C ASN A 239 1.16 -6.34 -5.16
N LEU A 240 1.02 -7.68 -5.18
CA LEU A 240 2.06 -8.64 -4.79
C LEU A 240 2.54 -8.46 -3.33
N ILE A 241 1.67 -8.05 -2.44
CA ILE A 241 1.97 -7.93 -1.01
C ILE A 241 1.70 -9.27 -0.32
N GLN A 242 2.59 -9.67 0.61
CA GLN A 242 2.36 -10.78 1.52
C GLN A 242 2.13 -10.27 2.93
N ILE A 243 0.94 -10.51 3.48
CA ILE A 243 0.63 -10.29 4.90
C ILE A 243 0.45 -11.66 5.55
N ALA A 244 1.38 -12.01 6.44
CA ALA A 244 1.36 -13.28 7.14
C ALA A 244 0.32 -13.31 8.28
N HIS A 245 0.16 -14.48 8.89
CA HIS A 245 -0.85 -14.78 9.91
C HIS A 245 -0.78 -13.85 11.13
N ASN A 246 -1.93 -13.57 11.74
CA ASN A 246 -2.06 -12.77 12.98
C ASN A 246 -1.55 -11.32 12.87
N CYS A 247 -1.34 -10.80 11.67
CA CYS A 247 -0.96 -9.40 11.49
C CYS A 247 -2.16 -8.48 11.74
N ARG A 248 -1.86 -7.26 12.21
CA ARG A 248 -2.82 -6.17 12.27
C ARG A 248 -2.30 -4.97 11.51
N ILE A 249 -3.06 -4.50 10.53
CA ILE A 249 -2.73 -3.30 9.74
C ILE A 249 -3.68 -2.19 10.15
N GLY A 250 -3.13 -1.14 10.76
CA GLY A 250 -3.88 -0.01 11.31
C GLY A 250 -4.52 0.86 10.24
N ALA A 251 -5.62 1.52 10.62
CA ALA A 251 -6.48 2.28 9.72
C ALA A 251 -5.71 3.33 8.89
N HIS A 252 -6.16 3.50 7.64
CA HIS A 252 -5.62 4.48 6.69
C HIS A 252 -4.12 4.31 6.36
N THR A 253 -3.54 3.16 6.66
CA THR A 253 -2.17 2.81 6.26
C THR A 253 -2.14 2.43 4.79
N VAL A 254 -1.09 2.87 4.09
CA VAL A 254 -0.85 2.54 2.68
C VAL A 254 0.44 1.74 2.55
N ILE A 255 0.40 0.66 1.78
CA ILE A 255 1.52 -0.26 1.59
C ILE A 255 1.74 -0.45 0.09
N ALA A 256 2.94 -0.11 -0.38
CA ALA A 256 3.31 -0.25 -1.79
C ALA A 256 3.75 -1.68 -2.13
N GLY A 257 3.79 -1.98 -3.42
CA GLY A 257 3.94 -3.32 -3.98
C GLY A 257 5.16 -4.12 -3.51
N CYS A 258 5.03 -5.43 -3.56
CA CYS A 258 6.08 -6.39 -3.19
C CYS A 258 6.55 -6.30 -1.73
N THR A 259 5.79 -5.69 -0.84
CA THR A 259 6.10 -5.62 0.60
C THR A 259 5.76 -6.95 1.27
N GLY A 260 6.64 -7.41 2.16
CA GLY A 260 6.41 -8.58 3.02
C GLY A 260 6.27 -8.20 4.49
N ILE A 261 5.21 -8.67 5.14
CA ILE A 261 4.96 -8.48 6.56
C ILE A 261 4.86 -9.85 7.22
N ALA A 262 5.81 -10.18 8.06
CA ALA A 262 5.87 -11.48 8.74
C ALA A 262 4.88 -11.56 9.90
N GLY A 263 4.59 -12.79 10.34
CA GLY A 263 3.51 -13.10 11.28
C GLY A 263 3.52 -12.31 12.57
N SER A 264 2.33 -12.01 13.07
CA SER A 264 2.10 -11.28 14.33
C SER A 264 2.68 -9.87 14.38
N ALA A 265 2.98 -9.26 13.24
CA ALA A 265 3.38 -7.86 13.19
C ALA A 265 2.17 -6.94 13.33
N ILE A 266 2.34 -5.85 14.09
CA ILE A 266 1.33 -4.81 14.30
C ILE A 266 1.81 -3.53 13.64
N ILE A 267 1.12 -3.08 12.60
CA ILE A 267 1.39 -1.83 11.91
C ILE A 267 0.37 -0.79 12.38
N GLY A 268 0.87 0.36 12.82
CA GLY A 268 0.03 1.46 13.29
C GLY A 268 -0.80 2.11 12.19
N LYS A 269 -1.57 3.13 12.57
CA LYS A 269 -2.44 3.90 11.69
C LYS A 269 -1.66 4.93 10.88
N HIS A 270 -2.19 5.30 9.71
CA HIS A 270 -1.63 6.35 8.84
C HIS A 270 -0.15 6.12 8.46
N CYS A 271 0.31 4.89 8.48
CA CYS A 271 1.66 4.54 8.03
C CYS A 271 1.76 4.55 6.50
N LYS A 272 2.98 4.77 6.01
CA LYS A 272 3.32 4.71 4.59
C LYS A 272 4.48 3.75 4.41
N ILE A 273 4.22 2.57 3.87
CA ILE A 273 5.23 1.52 3.70
C ILE A 273 5.67 1.49 2.24
N GLY A 274 6.94 1.78 1.98
CA GLY A 274 7.51 1.77 0.64
C GLY A 274 7.64 0.38 0.05
N GLY A 275 7.56 0.28 -1.28
CA GLY A 275 7.58 -0.99 -2.01
C GLY A 275 8.83 -1.83 -1.73
N GLY A 276 8.67 -3.15 -1.70
CA GLY A 276 9.75 -4.09 -1.41
C GLY A 276 10.27 -4.04 0.03
N ALA A 277 9.64 -3.32 0.93
CA ALA A 277 10.01 -3.34 2.34
C ALA A 277 9.67 -4.70 2.97
N MET A 278 10.53 -5.16 3.90
CA MET A 278 10.34 -6.40 4.65
C MET A 278 10.28 -6.09 6.14
N ILE A 279 9.21 -6.50 6.81
CA ILE A 279 9.00 -6.28 8.25
C ILE A 279 8.99 -7.64 8.94
N LEU A 280 9.91 -7.85 9.89
CA LEU A 280 9.99 -9.09 10.65
C LEU A 280 8.77 -9.30 11.56
N GLY A 281 8.54 -10.55 11.93
CA GLY A 281 7.42 -10.96 12.78
C GLY A 281 7.51 -10.43 14.20
N HIS A 282 6.35 -10.35 14.87
CA HIS A 282 6.21 -9.92 16.27
C HIS A 282 6.71 -8.50 16.56
N LEU A 283 6.78 -7.64 15.52
CA LEU A 283 7.17 -6.23 15.68
C LEU A 283 5.95 -5.34 15.79
N SER A 284 6.12 -4.21 16.48
CA SER A 284 5.15 -3.13 16.51
C SER A 284 5.71 -1.88 15.84
N ILE A 285 4.95 -1.31 14.92
CA ILE A 285 5.25 -0.06 14.22
C ILE A 285 4.24 0.98 14.69
N ALA A 286 4.73 2.10 15.23
CA ALA A 286 3.87 3.18 15.72
C ALA A 286 3.06 3.83 14.60
N ASP A 287 2.04 4.60 14.97
CA ASP A 287 1.25 5.41 14.03
C ASP A 287 2.12 6.45 13.31
N ASN A 288 1.72 6.85 12.10
CA ASN A 288 2.36 7.89 11.28
C ASN A 288 3.84 7.61 10.95
N VAL A 289 4.23 6.36 10.85
CA VAL A 289 5.57 5.95 10.41
C VAL A 289 5.60 5.86 8.88
N THR A 290 6.67 6.39 8.29
CA THR A 290 7.01 6.18 6.88
C THR A 290 8.23 5.26 6.79
N ILE A 291 8.12 4.16 6.06
CA ILE A 291 9.23 3.25 5.77
C ILE A 291 9.63 3.43 4.31
N SER A 292 10.90 3.72 4.06
CA SER A 292 11.45 3.88 2.71
C SER A 292 11.42 2.57 1.92
N PRO A 293 11.28 2.61 0.58
CA PRO A 293 11.29 1.40 -0.26
C PRO A 293 12.53 0.51 -0.02
N GLY A 294 12.34 -0.80 -0.13
CA GLY A 294 13.43 -1.79 0.01
C GLY A 294 14.01 -1.92 1.42
N SER A 295 13.42 -1.27 2.43
CA SER A 295 13.94 -1.30 3.79
C SER A 295 13.61 -2.61 4.49
N MET A 296 14.59 -3.18 5.22
CA MET A 296 14.37 -4.32 6.12
C MET A 296 14.25 -3.83 7.56
N ILE A 297 13.08 -4.02 8.16
CA ILE A 297 12.77 -3.61 9.53
C ILE A 297 12.89 -4.82 10.46
N MET A 298 13.89 -4.78 11.33
CA MET A 298 14.27 -5.88 12.22
C MET A 298 13.95 -5.61 13.70
N ARG A 299 13.42 -4.44 14.04
CA ARG A 299 13.06 -4.03 15.39
C ARG A 299 11.81 -3.15 15.36
N SER A 300 11.05 -3.17 16.44
CA SER A 300 9.89 -2.29 16.61
C SER A 300 10.26 -0.82 16.50
N ILE A 301 9.35 -0.03 15.94
CA ILE A 301 9.48 1.42 15.75
C ILE A 301 8.42 2.09 16.62
N ASN A 302 8.85 2.73 17.69
CA ASN A 302 7.95 3.27 18.74
C ASN A 302 7.64 4.76 18.56
N LYS A 303 8.13 5.41 17.49
CA LYS A 303 7.95 6.86 17.27
C LYS A 303 7.66 7.13 15.81
N ALA A 304 6.70 8.03 15.55
CA ALA A 304 6.43 8.57 14.22
C ALA A 304 7.69 9.16 13.58
N GLY A 305 7.85 9.01 12.29
CA GLY A 305 8.99 9.50 11.53
C GLY A 305 9.25 8.69 10.26
N THR A 306 10.30 9.06 9.51
CA THR A 306 10.73 8.34 8.32
C THR A 306 11.94 7.46 8.65
N TYR A 307 11.87 6.18 8.27
CA TYR A 307 12.89 5.18 8.54
C TYR A 307 13.38 4.55 7.25
N THR A 308 14.70 4.43 7.12
CA THR A 308 15.36 3.85 5.95
C THR A 308 16.39 2.83 6.40
N ALA A 309 16.30 1.61 5.89
CA ALA A 309 17.25 0.53 6.16
C ALA A 309 17.72 -0.10 4.84
N LEU A 310 18.35 0.72 4.01
CA LEU A 310 18.80 0.39 2.67
C LEU A 310 20.16 1.03 2.41
N MET A 311 21.10 0.30 1.78
CA MET A 311 22.36 0.85 1.30
C MET A 311 22.12 1.70 0.05
N PRO A 312 22.73 2.90 -0.06
CA PRO A 312 22.70 3.69 -1.28
C PRO A 312 23.25 2.89 -2.48
N SER A 313 22.65 3.08 -3.65
CA SER A 313 23.17 2.50 -4.88
C SER A 313 24.56 3.08 -5.21
N GLN A 314 25.46 2.22 -5.67
CA GLN A 314 26.82 2.56 -6.05
C GLN A 314 27.16 1.84 -7.36
N GLU A 315 28.16 2.36 -8.06
CA GLU A 315 28.80 1.63 -9.14
C GLU A 315 29.40 0.33 -8.59
N HIS A 316 29.38 -0.77 -9.36
CA HIS A 316 29.66 -2.11 -8.86
C HIS A 316 31.02 -2.26 -8.18
N GLU A 317 32.09 -1.70 -8.76
CA GLU A 317 33.44 -1.78 -8.15
C GLU A 317 33.53 -0.98 -6.84
N ALA A 318 32.84 0.17 -6.76
CA ALA A 318 32.75 0.95 -5.52
C ALA A 318 31.95 0.20 -4.46
N TRP A 319 30.87 -0.49 -4.85
CA TRP A 319 30.08 -1.33 -3.97
C TRP A 319 30.90 -2.49 -3.39
N LEU A 320 31.70 -3.18 -4.20
CA LEU A 320 32.58 -4.26 -3.73
C LEU A 320 33.54 -3.78 -2.64
N LYS A 321 34.14 -2.59 -2.80
CA LYS A 321 35.02 -1.96 -1.81
C LYS A 321 34.23 -1.62 -0.52
N THR A 322 33.07 -1.04 -0.67
CA THR A 322 32.17 -0.71 0.48
C THR A 322 31.77 -1.98 1.24
N ALA A 323 31.36 -3.04 0.54
CA ALA A 323 31.00 -4.32 1.15
C ALA A 323 32.17 -4.98 1.89
N ALA A 324 33.39 -4.88 1.35
CA ALA A 324 34.62 -5.35 2.03
C ALA A 324 34.86 -4.55 3.31
N ASN A 325 34.77 -3.23 3.27
CA ASN A 325 34.93 -2.37 4.45
C ASN A 325 33.91 -2.68 5.55
N ILE A 326 32.63 -2.88 5.19
CA ILE A 326 31.59 -3.27 6.14
C ILE A 326 31.93 -4.59 6.86
N ARG A 327 32.43 -5.59 6.13
CA ARG A 327 32.89 -6.86 6.73
C ARG A 327 34.04 -6.68 7.72
N HIS A 328 34.85 -5.65 7.57
CA HIS A 328 36.02 -5.37 8.40
C HIS A 328 35.77 -4.30 9.47
N LEU A 329 34.52 -3.81 9.65
CA LEU A 329 34.19 -2.76 10.62
C LEU A 329 34.62 -3.09 12.06
N THR A 330 34.45 -4.33 12.51
CA THR A 330 34.88 -4.74 13.84
C THR A 330 36.39 -4.60 14.00
N GLN A 331 37.16 -5.06 13.00
CA GLN A 331 38.62 -4.94 13.02
C GLN A 331 39.11 -3.49 13.00
N LEU A 332 38.40 -2.62 12.27
CA LEU A 332 38.67 -1.18 12.24
C LEU A 332 38.41 -0.54 13.61
N THR A 333 37.30 -0.90 14.27
CA THR A 333 36.95 -0.42 15.61
C THR A 333 38.03 -0.83 16.63
N ASP A 334 38.50 -2.07 16.59
CA ASP A 334 39.56 -2.56 17.48
C ASP A 334 40.91 -1.86 17.25
N LYS A 335 41.25 -1.61 15.98
CA LYS A 335 42.43 -0.79 15.64
C LYS A 335 42.31 0.65 16.16
N MET A 336 41.14 1.26 16.04
CA MET A 336 40.88 2.61 16.59
C MET A 336 41.09 2.64 18.10
N LYS A 337 40.54 1.70 18.85
CA LYS A 337 40.76 1.60 20.30
C LYS A 337 42.21 1.45 20.68
N THR A 338 42.94 0.61 19.91
CA THR A 338 44.42 0.43 20.11
C THR A 338 45.16 1.73 19.89
N LEU A 339 44.83 2.47 18.83
CA LEU A 339 45.44 3.78 18.53
C LEU A 339 45.08 4.82 19.62
N GLU A 340 43.88 4.87 20.09
CA GLU A 340 43.45 5.77 21.21
C GLU A 340 44.33 5.52 22.47
N VAL A 341 44.51 4.25 22.85
CA VAL A 341 45.37 3.89 23.98
C VAL A 341 46.83 4.31 23.75
N ALA A 342 47.38 4.07 22.56
CA ALA A 342 48.74 4.47 22.21
C ALA A 342 48.94 6.00 22.24
N ILE A 343 47.98 6.77 21.72
CA ILE A 343 47.98 8.24 21.77
C ILE A 343 47.92 8.75 23.22
N ALA A 344 47.06 8.16 24.06
CA ALA A 344 46.96 8.52 25.46
C ALA A 344 48.31 8.29 26.20
N GLN A 345 48.97 7.18 25.94
CA GLN A 345 50.29 6.85 26.50
C GLN A 345 51.37 7.84 26.08
N LEU A 346 51.43 8.17 24.76
CA LEU A 346 52.38 9.15 24.23
C LEU A 346 52.13 10.55 24.81
N THR A 347 50.88 10.94 25.00
CA THR A 347 50.53 12.22 25.58
C THR A 347 51.00 12.32 27.05
N LEU A 348 50.83 11.26 27.83
CA LEU A 348 51.35 11.18 29.18
C LEU A 348 52.87 11.25 29.26
N GLN A 349 53.55 10.52 28.37
CA GLN A 349 55.02 10.54 28.31
C GLN A 349 55.59 11.93 27.92
N ASN A 350 54.90 12.65 27.02
CA ASN A 350 55.30 14.00 26.64
C ASN A 350 55.05 15.04 27.76
N ARG A 351 54.07 14.86 28.61
CA ARG A 351 53.81 15.71 29.79
C ARG A 351 54.81 15.49 30.90
N SER A 352 55.41 14.30 30.98
CA SER A 352 56.38 13.92 32.00
C SER A 352 57.85 14.29 31.67
N LYS A 353 58.13 14.81 30.46
CA LYS A 353 59.47 15.30 30.12
C LYS A 353 59.65 16.71 30.73
N PRO A 354 60.63 16.90 31.63
CA PRO A 354 60.89 18.21 32.20
C PRO A 354 61.34 19.17 31.11
N SER A 355 60.78 20.37 31.09
CA SER A 355 61.20 21.44 30.16
C SER A 355 62.72 21.70 30.41
N LYS A 356 63.54 21.33 29.46
CA LYS A 356 64.91 21.81 29.40
C LYS A 356 64.89 23.28 28.95
N ASN A 357 64.63 24.19 29.92
CA ASN A 357 64.95 25.58 29.72
C ASN A 357 66.41 25.78 30.16
N LYS A 358 67.22 26.15 29.20
CA LYS A 358 68.41 26.96 29.39
C LYS A 358 68.20 28.27 28.68
#